data_663ea4a1e0b6b38a158557286c506d8c
#
_entry.id   663ea4a1e0b6b38a158557286c506d8c
#
_cell.length_a   1.000
_cell.length_b   1.000
_cell.length_c   1.000
_cell.angle_alpha   90.00
_cell.angle_beta   90.00
_cell.angle_gamma   90.00
#
_symmetry.space_group_name_H-M   'P 1'
#
loop_
_entity.id
_entity.type
_entity.pdbx_description
1 polymer ?
#
loop_
_entity_poly.entity_id
_entity_poly.type
_entity_poly.pdbx_seq_one_letter_code
_entity_poly.pdbx_strand_id
1 'polypeptide(L)'
;MAAISKIRKHSVLLMVFIGGALIAFVLSDLGKGTRRDSKYFNVGEVDGKKISTIDFNNEVDEITNIRSMSTDSKTLSEMSYQIRESVWNDMIKQTLLQREYDKVGVKVTSEELNDLIRGTEPHQYIKSFPYFTDQATGEVDYEYINMFLENLNNSQVVPTALRDYYLYLESMVKSESEESRYNDLIAKGYYVPTAFAEKEYKEKNTDYDVTFVAKKYKG
;
A
#
# COMPACT_ATOMS: atom_id res chain seq x y z
N MET A 1 53.88 40.27 -22.96
CA MET A 1 52.82 39.91 -23.95
C MET A 1 53.09 38.57 -24.70
N ALA A 2 54.11 37.78 -24.29
CA ALA A 2 54.48 36.52 -24.97
C ALA A 2 53.61 35.29 -24.64
N ALA A 3 52.87 35.31 -23.52
CA ALA A 3 52.08 34.13 -23.09
C ALA A 3 50.79 33.97 -23.93
N ILE A 4 50.13 35.07 -24.28
CA ILE A 4 48.85 35.05 -25.04
C ILE A 4 49.07 34.58 -26.51
N SER A 5 50.21 34.93 -27.10
CA SER A 5 50.59 34.49 -28.43
C SER A 5 50.84 32.97 -28.54
N LYS A 6 51.41 32.35 -27.47
CA LYS A 6 51.59 30.90 -27.40
C LYS A 6 50.27 30.15 -27.23
N ILE A 7 49.33 30.69 -26.47
CA ILE A 7 48.00 30.10 -26.28
C ILE A 7 47.21 30.11 -27.58
N ARG A 8 47.32 31.20 -28.35
CA ARG A 8 46.66 31.34 -29.67
C ARG A 8 47.18 30.35 -30.72
N LYS A 9 48.47 29.98 -30.64
CA LYS A 9 49.11 29.03 -31.56
C LYS A 9 48.66 27.59 -31.32
N HIS A 10 48.15 27.29 -30.13
CA HIS A 10 47.68 25.97 -29.75
C HIS A 10 46.20 25.91 -29.38
N SER A 11 45.41 26.92 -29.83
CA SER A 11 44.00 27.04 -29.51
C SER A 11 43.15 25.82 -29.92
N VAL A 12 43.47 25.23 -31.07
CA VAL A 12 42.80 23.99 -31.54
C VAL A 12 43.10 22.81 -30.64
N LEU A 13 44.35 22.66 -30.22
CA LEU A 13 44.76 21.58 -29.31
C LEU A 13 44.10 21.73 -27.92
N LEU A 14 43.98 22.98 -27.43
CA LEU A 14 43.31 23.30 -26.16
C LEU A 14 41.81 23.03 -26.26
N MET A 15 41.18 23.37 -27.40
CA MET A 15 39.75 23.07 -27.65
C MET A 15 39.47 21.56 -27.67
N VAL A 16 40.33 20.78 -28.34
CA VAL A 16 40.23 19.30 -28.36
C VAL A 16 40.40 18.72 -26.97
N PHE A 17 41.34 19.24 -26.17
CA PHE A 17 41.59 18.76 -24.81
C PHE A 17 40.41 19.05 -23.87
N ILE A 18 39.85 20.28 -23.93
CA ILE A 18 38.68 20.67 -23.13
C ILE A 18 37.45 19.91 -23.59
N GLY A 19 37.23 19.79 -24.90
CA GLY A 19 36.11 19.03 -25.47
C GLY A 19 36.18 17.55 -25.10
N GLY A 20 37.37 16.95 -25.19
CA GLY A 20 37.61 15.57 -24.77
C GLY A 20 37.39 15.35 -23.26
N ALA A 21 37.82 16.28 -22.42
CA ALA A 21 37.59 16.24 -20.99
C ALA A 21 36.08 16.35 -20.62
N LEU A 22 35.35 17.23 -21.31
CA LEU A 22 33.89 17.36 -21.15
C LEU A 22 33.16 16.08 -21.60
N ILE A 23 33.54 15.54 -22.74
CA ILE A 23 32.97 14.27 -23.23
C ILE A 23 33.27 13.14 -22.25
N ALA A 24 34.51 13.02 -21.77
CA ALA A 24 34.90 12.01 -20.79
C ALA A 24 34.13 12.18 -19.46
N PHE A 25 33.90 13.42 -19.03
CA PHE A 25 33.08 13.72 -17.83
C PHE A 25 31.64 13.31 -18.04
N VAL A 26 31.01 13.66 -19.15
CA VAL A 26 29.63 13.29 -19.48
C VAL A 26 29.48 11.76 -19.59
N LEU A 27 30.43 11.09 -20.28
CA LEU A 27 30.42 9.63 -20.40
C LEU A 27 30.65 8.94 -19.04
N SER A 28 31.50 9.52 -18.20
CA SER A 28 31.70 9.02 -16.82
C SER A 28 30.45 9.19 -15.95
N ASP A 29 29.71 10.27 -16.14
CA ASP A 29 28.47 10.52 -15.39
C ASP A 29 27.31 9.64 -15.90
N LEU A 30 27.21 9.42 -17.21
CA LEU A 30 26.29 8.45 -17.81
C LEU A 30 26.62 7.00 -17.39
N GLY A 31 27.91 6.64 -17.30
CA GLY A 31 28.31 5.31 -16.83
C GLY A 31 28.11 5.09 -15.33
N LYS A 32 28.13 6.13 -14.53
CA LYS A 32 27.85 6.08 -13.08
C LYS A 32 26.34 6.17 -12.78
N GLY A 33 25.53 6.70 -13.70
CA GLY A 33 24.07 6.81 -13.54
C GLY A 33 23.35 5.47 -13.40
N THR A 34 23.95 4.37 -13.84
CA THR A 34 23.40 3.01 -13.71
C THR A 34 23.93 2.19 -12.53
N ARG A 35 24.88 2.73 -11.77
CA ARG A 35 25.48 2.07 -10.59
C ARG A 35 25.46 2.94 -9.33
N ARG A 36 24.59 3.94 -9.22
CA ARG A 36 24.30 4.53 -7.93
C ARG A 36 23.66 3.43 -7.09
N ASP A 37 24.42 2.95 -6.13
CA ASP A 37 24.02 1.91 -5.19
C ASP A 37 22.55 2.08 -4.79
N SER A 38 21.72 1.15 -5.21
CA SER A 38 20.29 1.10 -4.84
C SER A 38 20.10 1.03 -3.32
N LYS A 39 21.16 0.87 -2.56
CA LYS A 39 21.17 0.92 -1.10
C LYS A 39 20.71 2.27 -0.52
N TYR A 40 20.99 3.38 -1.20
CA TYR A 40 20.62 4.72 -0.72
C TYR A 40 19.20 5.14 -1.12
N PHE A 41 18.54 4.34 -1.98
CA PHE A 41 17.20 4.64 -2.48
C PHE A 41 16.13 3.67 -1.95
N ASN A 42 16.46 2.81 -1.00
CA ASN A 42 15.51 1.90 -0.40
C ASN A 42 15.30 2.29 1.08
N VAL A 43 14.04 2.35 1.49
CA VAL A 43 13.67 2.56 2.91
C VAL A 43 13.95 1.30 3.71
N GLY A 44 13.79 0.13 3.08
CA GLY A 44 14.02 -1.16 3.72
C GLY A 44 13.88 -2.32 2.74
N GLU A 45 13.93 -3.53 3.30
CA GLU A 45 13.76 -4.78 2.57
C GLU A 45 12.84 -5.70 3.38
N VAL A 46 11.85 -6.27 2.71
CA VAL A 46 10.87 -7.18 3.30
C VAL A 46 10.89 -8.47 2.50
N ASP A 47 11.29 -9.57 3.12
CA ASP A 47 11.36 -10.91 2.52
C ASP A 47 12.11 -10.92 1.16
N GLY A 48 13.24 -10.20 1.09
CA GLY A 48 14.07 -10.08 -0.11
C GLY A 48 13.58 -9.04 -1.14
N LYS A 49 12.39 -8.46 -0.98
CA LYS A 49 11.88 -7.38 -1.82
C LYS A 49 12.27 -6.04 -1.23
N LYS A 50 12.98 -5.23 -2.01
CA LYS A 50 13.38 -3.88 -1.61
C LYS A 50 12.21 -2.92 -1.78
N ILE A 51 11.97 -2.10 -0.76
CA ILE A 51 11.00 -1.02 -0.79
C ILE A 51 11.72 0.26 -1.14
N SER A 52 11.36 0.84 -2.29
CA SER A 52 11.95 2.07 -2.80
C SER A 52 11.55 3.26 -1.91
N THR A 53 12.49 4.18 -1.68
CA THR A 53 12.21 5.45 -1.00
C THR A 53 11.20 6.29 -1.79
N ILE A 54 11.21 6.18 -3.12
CA ILE A 54 10.27 6.90 -3.98
C ILE A 54 8.86 6.36 -3.75
N ASP A 55 8.67 5.05 -3.82
CA ASP A 55 7.36 4.42 -3.63
C ASP A 55 6.81 4.72 -2.23
N PHE A 56 7.68 4.59 -1.21
CA PHE A 56 7.31 4.91 0.16
C PHE A 56 6.87 6.38 0.33
N ASN A 57 7.62 7.34 -0.24
CA ASN A 57 7.25 8.74 -0.13
C ASN A 57 5.98 9.06 -0.94
N ASN A 58 5.79 8.46 -2.11
CA ASN A 58 4.57 8.63 -2.89
C ASN A 58 3.34 8.18 -2.09
N GLU A 59 3.41 7.04 -1.42
CA GLU A 59 2.34 6.53 -0.56
C GLU A 59 2.09 7.45 0.65
N VAL A 60 3.17 7.94 1.29
CA VAL A 60 3.06 8.92 2.39
C VAL A 60 2.39 10.21 1.92
N ASP A 61 2.77 10.71 0.74
CA ASP A 61 2.21 11.93 0.17
C ASP A 61 0.73 11.73 -0.19
N GLU A 62 0.37 10.57 -0.75
CA GLU A 62 -1.02 10.21 -1.08
C GLU A 62 -1.89 10.21 0.19
N ILE A 63 -1.50 9.48 1.23
CA ILE A 63 -2.22 9.42 2.50
C ILE A 63 -2.30 10.81 3.16
N THR A 64 -1.22 11.58 3.09
CA THR A 64 -1.18 12.95 3.63
C THR A 64 -2.17 13.85 2.90
N ASN A 65 -2.22 13.79 1.57
CA ASN A 65 -3.14 14.59 0.75
C ASN A 65 -4.61 14.21 1.05
N ILE A 66 -4.92 12.93 1.15
CA ILE A 66 -6.26 12.46 1.51
C ILE A 66 -6.69 12.98 2.88
N ARG A 67 -5.82 12.86 3.89
CA ARG A 67 -6.11 13.34 5.24
C ARG A 67 -6.23 14.87 5.32
N SER A 68 -5.52 15.59 4.45
CA SER A 68 -5.62 17.06 4.38
C SER A 68 -7.01 17.58 3.97
N MET A 69 -7.83 16.74 3.35
CA MET A 69 -9.22 17.10 2.99
C MET A 69 -10.14 17.25 4.21
N SER A 70 -9.81 16.62 5.33
CA SER A 70 -10.64 16.61 6.54
C SER A 70 -9.90 17.07 7.82
N THR A 71 -8.60 17.36 7.71
CA THR A 71 -7.74 17.64 8.86
C THR A 71 -6.96 18.93 8.62
N ASP A 72 -6.86 19.80 9.62
CA ASP A 72 -6.08 21.03 9.54
C ASP A 72 -4.57 20.76 9.47
N SER A 73 -3.83 21.71 8.89
CA SER A 73 -2.40 21.55 8.59
C SER A 73 -1.52 21.36 9.86
N LYS A 74 -1.94 21.88 11.00
CA LYS A 74 -1.20 21.73 12.26
C LYS A 74 -1.32 20.31 12.78
N THR A 75 -2.53 19.81 12.89
CA THR A 75 -2.82 18.42 13.31
C THR A 75 -2.17 17.42 12.34
N LEU A 76 -2.22 17.69 11.02
CA LEU A 76 -1.59 16.86 10.00
C LEU A 76 -0.06 16.79 10.19
N SER A 77 0.57 17.93 10.54
CA SER A 77 2.01 17.96 10.83
C SER A 77 2.36 17.15 12.08
N GLU A 78 1.54 17.23 13.13
CA GLU A 78 1.70 16.44 14.35
C GLU A 78 1.53 14.93 14.10
N MET A 79 0.69 14.54 13.13
CA MET A 79 0.46 13.15 12.73
C MET A 79 1.49 12.62 11.72
N SER A 80 2.40 13.43 11.23
CA SER A 80 3.31 13.05 10.13
C SER A 80 4.13 11.78 10.42
N TYR A 81 4.59 11.61 11.65
CA TYR A 81 5.28 10.40 12.07
C TYR A 81 4.36 9.16 12.02
N GLN A 82 3.14 9.29 12.55
CA GLN A 82 2.16 8.20 12.57
C GLN A 82 1.74 7.79 11.16
N ILE A 83 1.59 8.76 10.26
CA ILE A 83 1.30 8.49 8.83
C ILE A 83 2.42 7.66 8.21
N ARG A 84 3.68 8.07 8.40
CA ARG A 84 4.83 7.33 7.86
C ARG A 84 4.95 5.92 8.45
N GLU A 85 4.69 5.76 9.74
CA GLU A 85 4.70 4.46 10.41
C GLU A 85 3.56 3.56 9.89
N SER A 86 2.36 4.10 9.72
CA SER A 86 1.22 3.37 9.15
C SER A 86 1.54 2.91 7.72
N VAL A 87 1.99 3.82 6.86
CA VAL A 87 2.37 3.50 5.47
C VAL A 87 3.45 2.40 5.43
N TRP A 88 4.46 2.50 6.29
CA TRP A 88 5.50 1.48 6.36
C TRP A 88 4.93 0.09 6.73
N ASN A 89 4.09 0.04 7.75
CA ASN A 89 3.45 -1.21 8.19
C ASN A 89 2.52 -1.78 7.11
N ASP A 90 1.77 -0.93 6.41
CA ASP A 90 0.89 -1.33 5.31
C ASP A 90 1.69 -1.88 4.12
N MET A 91 2.79 -1.25 3.74
CA MET A 91 3.68 -1.75 2.69
C MET A 91 4.32 -3.09 3.04
N ILE A 92 4.71 -3.30 4.32
CA ILE A 92 5.18 -4.60 4.80
C ILE A 92 4.07 -5.64 4.67
N LYS A 93 2.89 -5.35 5.21
CA LYS A 93 1.74 -6.24 5.19
C LYS A 93 1.37 -6.62 3.76
N GLN A 94 1.23 -5.65 2.87
CA GLN A 94 0.92 -5.89 1.46
C GLN A 94 1.98 -6.72 0.76
N THR A 95 3.28 -6.44 1.01
CA THR A 95 4.37 -7.21 0.39
C THR A 95 4.34 -8.68 0.80
N LEU A 96 4.06 -8.97 2.07
CA LEU A 96 3.98 -10.33 2.59
C LEU A 96 2.72 -11.04 2.10
N LEU A 97 1.56 -10.38 2.19
CA LEU A 97 0.27 -10.95 1.81
C LEU A 97 0.17 -11.19 0.30
N GLN A 98 0.66 -10.27 -0.54
CA GLN A 98 0.65 -10.44 -1.99
C GLN A 98 1.33 -11.74 -2.42
N ARG A 99 2.45 -12.08 -1.79
CA ARG A 99 3.15 -13.34 -2.07
C ARG A 99 2.30 -14.56 -1.71
N GLU A 100 1.57 -14.50 -0.61
CA GLU A 100 0.68 -15.60 -0.20
C GLU A 100 -0.56 -15.66 -1.11
N TYR A 101 -1.11 -14.53 -1.52
CA TYR A 101 -2.22 -14.46 -2.48
C TYR A 101 -1.83 -15.10 -3.82
N ASP A 102 -0.64 -14.78 -4.33
CA ASP A 102 -0.15 -15.35 -5.59
C ASP A 102 -0.01 -16.88 -5.53
N LYS A 103 0.39 -17.44 -4.38
CA LYS A 103 0.52 -18.89 -4.18
C LYS A 103 -0.81 -19.63 -4.20
N VAL A 104 -1.86 -19.02 -3.67
CA VAL A 104 -3.19 -19.65 -3.55
C VAL A 104 -4.16 -19.18 -4.63
N GLY A 105 -3.73 -18.26 -5.50
CA GLY A 105 -4.54 -17.74 -6.60
C GLY A 105 -5.63 -16.76 -6.16
N VAL A 106 -5.48 -16.13 -4.99
CA VAL A 106 -6.40 -15.06 -4.54
C VAL A 106 -6.13 -13.81 -5.34
N LYS A 107 -7.15 -13.31 -6.03
CA LYS A 107 -7.10 -12.09 -6.81
C LYS A 107 -8.50 -11.54 -7.01
N VAL A 108 -8.64 -10.23 -6.92
CA VAL A 108 -9.84 -9.50 -7.35
C VAL A 108 -9.66 -9.09 -8.81
N THR A 109 -10.59 -9.53 -9.68
CA THR A 109 -10.58 -9.15 -11.10
C THR A 109 -11.18 -7.77 -11.31
N SER A 110 -10.95 -7.17 -12.48
CA SER A 110 -11.53 -5.86 -12.81
C SER A 110 -13.06 -5.89 -12.88
N GLU A 111 -13.64 -7.01 -13.35
CA GLU A 111 -15.10 -7.21 -13.40
C GLU A 111 -15.68 -7.27 -11.99
N GLU A 112 -15.02 -8.01 -11.11
CA GLU A 112 -15.43 -8.12 -9.73
C GLU A 112 -15.25 -6.81 -8.95
N LEU A 113 -14.13 -6.09 -9.17
CA LEU A 113 -13.93 -4.77 -8.58
C LEU A 113 -15.04 -3.80 -9.03
N ASN A 114 -15.43 -3.86 -10.30
CA ASN A 114 -16.56 -3.10 -10.81
C ASN A 114 -17.89 -3.47 -10.10
N ASP A 115 -18.13 -4.76 -9.83
CA ASP A 115 -19.29 -5.22 -9.06
C ASP A 115 -19.25 -4.76 -7.61
N LEU A 116 -18.06 -4.73 -6.97
CA LEU A 116 -17.88 -4.21 -5.62
C LEU A 116 -18.09 -2.69 -5.53
N ILE A 117 -18.02 -1.97 -6.65
CA ILE A 117 -18.22 -0.52 -6.71
C ILE A 117 -19.65 -0.18 -7.17
N ARG A 118 -20.16 -0.84 -8.22
CA ARG A 118 -21.43 -0.49 -8.90
C ARG A 118 -22.51 -1.56 -8.81
N GLY A 119 -22.20 -2.72 -8.23
CA GLY A 119 -23.14 -3.83 -8.12
C GLY A 119 -24.27 -3.54 -7.15
N THR A 120 -25.20 -4.49 -7.04
CA THR A 120 -26.38 -4.40 -6.14
C THR A 120 -26.00 -4.32 -4.66
N GLU A 121 -24.83 -4.83 -4.32
CA GLU A 121 -24.26 -4.81 -2.96
C GLU A 121 -22.86 -4.23 -2.97
N PRO A 122 -22.70 -2.90 -3.10
CA PRO A 122 -21.39 -2.25 -3.10
C PRO A 122 -20.64 -2.50 -1.80
N HIS A 123 -19.32 -2.48 -1.89
CA HIS A 123 -18.43 -2.62 -0.74
C HIS A 123 -18.70 -1.54 0.31
N GLN A 124 -18.45 -1.86 1.60
CA GLN A 124 -18.74 -0.94 2.71
C GLN A 124 -18.03 0.42 2.56
N TYR A 125 -16.83 0.47 2.01
CA TYR A 125 -16.13 1.74 1.77
C TYR A 125 -16.85 2.61 0.72
N ILE A 126 -17.47 2.01 -0.28
CA ILE A 126 -18.27 2.73 -1.27
C ILE A 126 -19.58 3.23 -0.65
N LYS A 127 -20.26 2.38 0.14
CA LYS A 127 -21.48 2.75 0.87
C LYS A 127 -21.24 3.88 1.88
N SER A 128 -20.07 3.95 2.48
CA SER A 128 -19.70 4.98 3.46
C SER A 128 -19.06 6.23 2.84
N PHE A 129 -18.86 6.24 1.52
CA PHE A 129 -18.28 7.41 0.86
C PHE A 129 -19.33 8.52 0.71
N PRO A 130 -19.15 9.69 1.39
CA PRO A 130 -20.21 10.71 1.49
C PRO A 130 -20.69 11.26 0.15
N TYR A 131 -19.85 11.19 -0.88
CA TYR A 131 -20.21 11.66 -2.22
C TYR A 131 -21.07 10.67 -3.01
N PHE A 132 -21.10 9.40 -2.60
CA PHE A 132 -21.87 8.36 -3.28
C PHE A 132 -23.16 8.00 -2.53
N THR A 133 -23.48 8.73 -1.47
CA THR A 133 -24.64 8.50 -0.64
C THR A 133 -25.57 9.71 -0.73
N ASP A 134 -26.82 9.49 -1.04
CA ASP A 134 -27.85 10.51 -0.95
C ASP A 134 -28.01 10.96 0.51
N GLN A 135 -27.79 12.24 0.75
CA GLN A 135 -27.81 12.80 2.11
C GLN A 135 -29.22 12.81 2.75
N ALA A 136 -30.26 12.69 1.94
CA ALA A 136 -31.64 12.70 2.42
C ALA A 136 -32.11 11.30 2.82
N THR A 137 -31.72 10.28 2.06
CA THR A 137 -32.18 8.89 2.25
C THR A 137 -31.13 8.01 2.94
N GLY A 138 -29.84 8.37 2.85
CA GLY A 138 -28.72 7.54 3.32
C GLY A 138 -28.43 6.35 2.41
N GLU A 139 -29.07 6.27 1.25
CA GLU A 139 -28.89 5.20 0.28
C GLU A 139 -27.80 5.55 -0.74
N VAL A 140 -27.23 4.52 -1.39
CA VAL A 140 -26.21 4.69 -2.42
C VAL A 140 -26.84 5.26 -3.69
N ASP A 141 -26.27 6.37 -4.17
CA ASP A 141 -26.69 7.01 -5.44
C ASP A 141 -25.92 6.43 -6.63
N TYR A 142 -26.49 5.41 -7.24
CA TYR A 142 -25.87 4.72 -8.39
C TYR A 142 -25.79 5.60 -9.65
N GLU A 143 -26.69 6.56 -9.82
CA GLU A 143 -26.65 7.48 -10.96
C GLU A 143 -25.45 8.42 -10.81
N TYR A 144 -25.25 8.94 -9.61
CA TYR A 144 -24.09 9.77 -9.31
C TYR A 144 -22.77 9.01 -9.44
N ILE A 145 -22.69 7.76 -8.95
CA ILE A 145 -21.50 6.90 -9.11
C ILE A 145 -21.17 6.75 -10.60
N ASN A 146 -22.13 6.43 -11.44
CA ASN A 146 -21.91 6.26 -12.87
C ASN A 146 -21.43 7.56 -13.53
N MET A 147 -22.11 8.67 -13.26
CA MET A 147 -21.70 9.99 -13.77
C MET A 147 -20.28 10.37 -13.31
N PHE A 148 -19.95 10.13 -12.05
CA PHE A 148 -18.65 10.39 -11.47
C PHE A 148 -17.55 9.60 -12.19
N LEU A 149 -17.77 8.29 -12.36
CA LEU A 149 -16.80 7.40 -12.97
C LEU A 149 -16.61 7.67 -14.48
N GLU A 150 -17.65 8.02 -15.20
CA GLU A 150 -17.57 8.46 -16.60
C GLU A 150 -16.73 9.74 -16.76
N ASN A 151 -16.76 10.61 -15.76
CA ASN A 151 -16.05 11.89 -15.75
C ASN A 151 -14.76 11.88 -14.90
N LEU A 152 -14.31 10.72 -14.42
CA LEU A 152 -13.20 10.60 -13.48
C LEU A 152 -11.92 11.32 -13.95
N ASN A 153 -11.65 11.32 -15.24
CA ASN A 153 -10.49 11.97 -15.84
C ASN A 153 -10.74 13.42 -16.30
N ASN A 154 -11.94 13.93 -16.11
CA ASN A 154 -12.31 15.30 -16.45
C ASN A 154 -12.20 16.21 -15.21
N SER A 155 -11.09 16.88 -15.04
CA SER A 155 -10.81 17.76 -13.90
C SER A 155 -11.74 18.98 -13.77
N GLN A 156 -12.54 19.28 -14.79
CA GLN A 156 -13.55 20.33 -14.74
C GLN A 156 -14.85 19.83 -14.10
N VAL A 157 -15.10 18.53 -14.10
CA VAL A 157 -16.28 17.89 -13.52
C VAL A 157 -15.95 17.24 -12.17
N VAL A 158 -14.84 16.50 -12.13
CA VAL A 158 -14.36 15.83 -10.92
C VAL A 158 -13.06 16.50 -10.45
N PRO A 159 -13.07 17.18 -9.30
CA PRO A 159 -11.85 17.75 -8.72
C PRO A 159 -10.75 16.70 -8.54
N THR A 160 -9.51 17.07 -8.83
CA THR A 160 -8.36 16.13 -8.74
C THR A 160 -8.27 15.47 -7.36
N ALA A 161 -8.44 16.23 -6.28
CA ALA A 161 -8.40 15.69 -4.93
C ALA A 161 -9.47 14.61 -4.68
N LEU A 162 -10.68 14.82 -5.21
CA LEU A 162 -11.77 13.85 -5.08
C LEU A 162 -11.51 12.60 -5.92
N ARG A 163 -10.93 12.76 -7.12
CA ARG A 163 -10.46 11.66 -7.95
C ARG A 163 -9.41 10.82 -7.23
N ASP A 164 -8.39 11.46 -6.67
CA ASP A 164 -7.30 10.80 -5.99
C ASP A 164 -7.80 10.06 -4.73
N TYR A 165 -8.74 10.65 -4.00
CA TYR A 165 -9.40 9.97 -2.89
C TYR A 165 -10.21 8.75 -3.36
N TYR A 166 -10.93 8.85 -4.46
CA TYR A 166 -11.64 7.71 -5.02
C TYR A 166 -10.70 6.57 -5.44
N LEU A 167 -9.58 6.88 -6.11
CA LEU A 167 -8.59 5.88 -6.51
C LEU A 167 -7.98 5.16 -5.30
N TYR A 168 -7.75 5.89 -4.22
CA TYR A 168 -7.34 5.30 -2.95
C TYR A 168 -8.42 4.37 -2.37
N LEU A 169 -9.69 4.79 -2.36
CA LEU A 169 -10.81 3.95 -1.94
C LEU A 169 -10.91 2.66 -2.78
N GLU A 170 -10.77 2.77 -4.09
CA GLU A 170 -10.77 1.63 -5.00
C GLU A 170 -9.65 0.64 -4.66
N SER A 171 -8.45 1.14 -4.37
CA SER A 171 -7.33 0.31 -3.94
C SER A 171 -7.60 -0.39 -2.60
N MET A 172 -8.25 0.30 -1.66
CA MET A 172 -8.66 -0.27 -0.37
C MET A 172 -9.72 -1.37 -0.53
N VAL A 173 -10.74 -1.13 -1.36
CA VAL A 173 -11.77 -2.14 -1.68
C VAL A 173 -11.15 -3.41 -2.22
N LYS A 174 -10.21 -3.27 -3.16
CA LYS A 174 -9.48 -4.40 -3.72
C LYS A 174 -8.67 -5.15 -2.65
N SER A 175 -7.86 -4.42 -1.90
CA SER A 175 -6.96 -4.98 -0.89
C SER A 175 -7.72 -5.71 0.22
N GLU A 176 -8.81 -5.12 0.74
CA GLU A 176 -9.63 -5.74 1.77
C GLU A 176 -10.38 -6.97 1.25
N SER A 177 -10.85 -6.95 0.00
CA SER A 177 -11.51 -8.08 -0.62
C SER A 177 -10.54 -9.26 -0.82
N GLU A 178 -9.29 -9.00 -1.22
CA GLU A 178 -8.24 -10.01 -1.32
C GLU A 178 -7.89 -10.59 0.06
N GLU A 179 -7.72 -9.73 1.07
CA GLU A 179 -7.44 -10.15 2.45
C GLU A 179 -8.58 -10.97 3.05
N SER A 180 -9.82 -10.54 2.88
CA SER A 180 -11.00 -11.26 3.36
C SER A 180 -11.10 -12.66 2.76
N ARG A 181 -10.86 -12.80 1.46
CA ARG A 181 -10.84 -14.11 0.79
C ARG A 181 -9.73 -15.01 1.30
N TYR A 182 -8.56 -14.46 1.47
CA TYR A 182 -7.44 -15.23 1.99
C TYR A 182 -7.73 -15.74 3.39
N ASN A 183 -8.26 -14.88 4.25
CA ASN A 183 -8.67 -15.26 5.61
C ASN A 183 -9.79 -16.31 5.59
N ASP A 184 -10.76 -16.18 4.69
CA ASP A 184 -11.83 -17.16 4.49
C ASP A 184 -11.28 -18.52 4.04
N LEU A 185 -10.31 -18.55 3.14
CA LEU A 185 -9.65 -19.79 2.72
C LEU A 185 -8.97 -20.49 3.89
N ILE A 186 -8.26 -19.75 4.74
CA ILE A 186 -7.62 -20.28 5.94
C ILE A 186 -8.67 -20.79 6.92
N ALA A 187 -9.69 -19.98 7.21
CA ALA A 187 -10.74 -20.34 8.17
C ALA A 187 -11.55 -21.56 7.73
N LYS A 188 -11.92 -21.63 6.44
CA LYS A 188 -12.67 -22.77 5.86
C LYS A 188 -11.79 -23.99 5.61
N GLY A 189 -10.47 -23.81 5.48
CA GLY A 189 -9.50 -24.90 5.37
C GLY A 189 -9.21 -25.58 6.71
N TYR A 190 -9.53 -24.94 7.83
CA TYR A 190 -9.36 -25.53 9.15
C TYR A 190 -10.53 -26.45 9.47
N TYR A 191 -10.31 -27.76 9.29
CA TYR A 191 -11.29 -28.79 9.61
C TYR A 191 -11.11 -29.27 11.05
N VAL A 192 -12.13 -29.07 11.88
CA VAL A 192 -12.20 -29.66 13.22
C VAL A 192 -13.03 -30.94 13.12
N PRO A 193 -12.43 -32.13 13.36
CA PRO A 193 -13.18 -33.37 13.39
C PRO A 193 -14.32 -33.31 14.42
N THR A 194 -15.50 -33.83 14.06
CA THR A 194 -16.68 -33.88 14.94
C THR A 194 -16.37 -34.50 16.31
N ALA A 195 -15.56 -35.56 16.30
CA ALA A 195 -15.12 -36.21 17.54
C ALA A 195 -14.31 -35.27 18.46
N PHE A 196 -13.54 -34.31 17.90
CA PHE A 196 -12.80 -33.35 18.70
C PHE A 196 -13.75 -32.28 19.28
N ALA A 197 -14.70 -31.80 18.49
CA ALA A 197 -15.73 -30.87 18.96
C ALA A 197 -16.61 -31.48 20.06
N GLU A 198 -17.01 -32.74 19.91
CA GLU A 198 -17.75 -33.48 20.95
C GLU A 198 -16.95 -33.66 22.22
N LYS A 199 -15.66 -33.97 22.11
CA LYS A 199 -14.77 -34.10 23.25
C LYS A 199 -14.67 -32.79 24.02
N GLU A 200 -14.39 -31.68 23.30
CA GLU A 200 -14.28 -30.34 23.90
C GLU A 200 -15.60 -29.90 24.56
N TYR A 201 -16.73 -30.17 23.89
CA TYR A 201 -18.05 -29.91 24.47
C TYR A 201 -18.29 -30.69 25.75
N LYS A 202 -17.96 -31.99 25.78
CA LYS A 202 -18.10 -32.84 26.98
C LYS A 202 -17.19 -32.36 28.10
N GLU A 203 -15.94 -32.05 27.81
CA GLU A 203 -14.99 -31.54 28.81
C GLU A 203 -15.43 -30.21 29.43
N LYS A 204 -16.02 -29.31 28.65
CA LYS A 204 -16.53 -28.02 29.14
C LYS A 204 -17.86 -28.11 29.91
N ASN A 205 -18.65 -29.14 29.65
CA ASN A 205 -19.99 -29.29 30.22
C ASN A 205 -20.13 -30.51 31.16
N THR A 206 -19.01 -31.09 31.60
CA THR A 206 -19.03 -32.22 32.53
C THR A 206 -18.37 -31.79 33.84
N ASP A 207 -19.14 -31.80 34.92
CA ASP A 207 -18.63 -31.63 36.27
C ASP A 207 -18.23 -32.99 36.85
N TYR A 208 -17.11 -33.02 37.54
CA TYR A 208 -16.60 -34.23 38.19
C TYR A 208 -16.62 -34.06 39.70
N ASP A 209 -17.37 -34.93 40.40
CA ASP A 209 -17.25 -35.06 41.82
C ASP A 209 -16.07 -35.97 42.19
N VAL A 210 -15.08 -35.42 42.88
CA VAL A 210 -13.86 -36.13 43.23
C VAL A 210 -13.79 -36.34 44.74
N THR A 211 -13.79 -37.59 45.16
CA THR A 211 -13.49 -37.96 46.54
C THR A 211 -12.03 -38.42 46.63
N PHE A 212 -11.26 -37.82 47.51
CA PHE A 212 -9.84 -38.18 47.66
C PHE A 212 -9.49 -38.49 49.14
N VAL A 213 -8.56 -39.42 49.35
CA VAL A 213 -7.98 -39.72 50.65
C VAL A 213 -6.53 -39.26 50.69
N ALA A 214 -6.24 -38.31 51.57
CA ALA A 214 -4.88 -37.81 51.77
C ALA A 214 -4.16 -38.60 52.88
N LYS A 215 -3.07 -39.30 52.55
CA LYS A 215 -2.15 -39.90 53.49
C LYS A 215 -0.93 -38.99 53.68
N LYS A 216 -0.79 -38.41 54.88
CA LYS A 216 0.42 -37.64 55.21
C LYS A 216 1.59 -38.57 55.46
N TYR A 217 2.67 -38.39 54.74
CA TYR A 217 3.95 -39.00 55.10
C TYR A 217 4.49 -38.23 56.32
N LYS A 218 4.69 -38.92 57.45
CA LYS A 218 5.52 -38.39 58.53
C LYS A 218 6.97 -38.56 58.10
N GLY A 219 7.71 -37.45 58.00
CA GLY A 219 9.17 -37.45 57.90
C GLY A 219 9.80 -37.86 59.23
#